data_e22b3ae4d8bdffe51db32074107eb1cb
#
_entry.id   e22b3ae4d8bdffe51db32074107eb1cb
#
_cell.length_a   1.000
_cell.length_b   1.000
_cell.length_c   1.000
_cell.angle_alpha   90.00
_cell.angle_beta   90.00
_cell.angle_gamma   90.00
#
_symmetry.space_group_name_H-M   'P 1'
#
loop_
_entity.id
_entity.type
_entity.pdbx_description
1 polymer ?
#
loop_
_entity_poly.entity_id
_entity_poly.type
_entity_poly.pdbx_seq_one_letter_code
_entity_poly.pdbx_strand_id
1 'polypeptide(L)'
;MQKLNLQSIERVQDISPKSFLENYLKPQKPVIIEKGITDWPAYQKWNLDYMVEQAGEKVVPLYDDRPVRHDEGFNEPHARMKLNEYVDLLKNDPTKYRIFLWNILKEAPSLQNDFKYPNFGIRFLKTLPMLFFGGKDSYTFMHYDIDLANIFHFHFHGEKEVILFDQKQNDYLYKIPHSLIVREDIDFNDPDFEKWPALAKARGFKASLKHGEMLY
;
A
#
# COMPACT_ATOMS: atom_id res chain seq x y z
N MET A 1 -26.79 11.12 -1.63
CA MET A 1 -25.61 11.16 -0.76
C MET A 1 -24.46 11.78 -1.54
N GLN A 2 -23.78 12.76 -0.96
CA GLN A 2 -22.58 13.37 -1.52
C GLN A 2 -21.43 12.37 -1.46
N LYS A 3 -20.54 12.37 -2.48
CA LYS A 3 -19.38 11.46 -2.55
C LYS A 3 -18.13 12.25 -2.91
N LEU A 4 -16.96 11.72 -2.56
CA LEU A 4 -15.70 12.24 -3.05
C LEU A 4 -15.64 12.20 -4.58
N ASN A 5 -15.02 13.21 -5.18
CA ASN A 5 -14.81 13.25 -6.62
C ASN A 5 -13.55 12.44 -6.98
N LEU A 6 -13.73 11.13 -7.13
CA LEU A 6 -12.66 10.18 -7.41
C LEU A 6 -12.80 9.64 -8.84
N GLN A 7 -11.73 9.76 -9.61
CA GLN A 7 -11.60 9.18 -10.95
C GLN A 7 -10.96 7.79 -10.85
N SER A 8 -11.24 6.94 -11.82
CA SER A 8 -10.53 5.66 -11.94
C SER A 8 -9.07 5.89 -12.33
N ILE A 9 -8.16 5.10 -11.76
CA ILE A 9 -6.76 5.07 -12.19
C ILE A 9 -6.70 4.42 -13.58
N GLU A 10 -5.92 5.02 -14.48
CA GLU A 10 -5.67 4.47 -15.81
C GLU A 10 -5.03 3.08 -15.72
N ARG A 11 -5.48 2.16 -16.57
CA ARG A 11 -4.97 0.79 -16.65
C ARG A 11 -4.33 0.55 -17.99
N VAL A 12 -3.14 -0.05 -17.98
CA VAL A 12 -2.40 -0.44 -19.17
C VAL A 12 -1.94 -1.89 -19.03
N GLN A 13 -1.88 -2.63 -20.12
CA GLN A 13 -1.40 -4.01 -20.06
C GLN A 13 0.11 -4.10 -20.06
N ASP A 14 0.75 -3.23 -20.83
CA ASP A 14 2.20 -3.13 -20.98
C ASP A 14 2.60 -1.67 -21.19
N ILE A 15 3.84 -1.32 -20.84
CA ILE A 15 4.33 0.04 -20.97
C ILE A 15 5.85 0.06 -21.19
N SER A 16 6.28 0.80 -22.21
CA SER A 16 7.71 1.02 -22.44
C SER A 16 8.30 1.98 -21.39
N PRO A 17 9.62 1.85 -21.08
CA PRO A 17 10.30 2.78 -20.17
C PRO A 17 10.11 4.24 -20.54
N LYS A 18 10.19 4.58 -21.83
CA LYS A 18 10.00 5.94 -22.32
C LYS A 18 8.59 6.45 -22.05
N SER A 19 7.58 5.63 -22.37
CA SER A 19 6.18 5.99 -22.14
C SER A 19 5.88 6.15 -20.65
N PHE A 20 6.41 5.26 -19.81
CA PHE A 20 6.28 5.38 -18.35
C PHE A 20 6.86 6.71 -17.85
N LEU A 21 8.09 7.05 -18.24
CA LEU A 21 8.76 8.28 -17.80
C LEU A 21 7.98 9.54 -18.22
N GLU A 22 7.49 9.58 -19.46
CA GLU A 22 6.85 10.77 -20.01
C GLU A 22 5.42 10.97 -19.54
N ASN A 23 4.64 9.90 -19.47
CA ASN A 23 3.19 9.98 -19.25
C ASN A 23 2.79 9.81 -17.78
N TYR A 24 3.66 9.21 -16.92
CA TYR A 24 3.31 8.90 -15.54
C TYR A 24 4.32 9.44 -14.54
N LEU A 25 5.60 9.15 -14.68
CA LEU A 25 6.60 9.59 -13.70
C LEU A 25 6.75 11.11 -13.67
N LYS A 26 7.01 11.75 -14.82
CA LYS A 26 7.19 13.21 -14.88
C LYS A 26 5.97 14.00 -14.43
N PRO A 27 4.74 13.66 -14.87
CA PRO A 27 3.53 14.34 -14.40
C PRO A 27 3.05 13.84 -13.02
N GLN A 28 3.71 12.86 -12.40
CA GLN A 28 3.30 12.21 -11.14
C GLN A 28 1.85 11.71 -11.20
N LYS A 29 1.51 11.04 -12.29
CA LYS A 29 0.19 10.49 -12.53
C LYS A 29 0.17 9.00 -12.20
N PRO A 30 -0.77 8.51 -11.37
CA PRO A 30 -0.84 7.08 -11.07
C PRO A 30 -1.25 6.27 -12.30
N VAL A 31 -0.76 5.02 -12.36
CA VAL A 31 -1.11 4.05 -13.39
C VAL A 31 -1.10 2.63 -12.81
N ILE A 32 -2.02 1.79 -13.27
CA ILE A 32 -2.01 0.35 -12.97
C ILE A 32 -1.55 -0.41 -14.21
N ILE A 33 -0.54 -1.25 -14.04
CA ILE A 33 -0.05 -2.18 -15.07
C ILE A 33 -0.64 -3.55 -14.77
N GLU A 34 -1.60 -3.99 -15.60
CA GLU A 34 -2.46 -5.15 -15.30
C GLU A 34 -1.71 -6.49 -15.26
N LYS A 35 -0.64 -6.62 -16.05
CA LYS A 35 0.20 -7.84 -16.09
C LYS A 35 1.60 -7.58 -15.55
N GLY A 36 1.72 -6.63 -14.62
CA GLY A 36 3.02 -6.11 -14.17
C GLY A 36 3.94 -7.12 -13.51
N ILE A 37 3.41 -8.22 -12.98
CA ILE A 37 4.18 -9.25 -12.27
C ILE A 37 3.86 -10.70 -12.71
N THR A 38 3.09 -10.89 -13.76
CA THR A 38 2.61 -12.22 -14.17
C THR A 38 3.71 -13.18 -14.62
N ASP A 39 4.88 -12.68 -15.01
CA ASP A 39 6.07 -13.44 -15.37
C ASP A 39 7.01 -13.74 -14.18
N TRP A 40 6.65 -13.31 -12.98
CA TRP A 40 7.44 -13.55 -11.78
C TRP A 40 7.05 -14.87 -11.12
N PRO A 41 8.00 -15.66 -10.58
CA PRO A 41 7.65 -16.83 -9.76
C PRO A 41 6.70 -16.48 -8.61
N ALA A 42 6.84 -15.30 -8.02
CA ALA A 42 5.96 -14.79 -6.95
C ALA A 42 4.48 -14.77 -7.33
N TYR A 43 4.16 -14.52 -8.61
CA TYR A 43 2.77 -14.52 -9.09
C TYR A 43 2.04 -15.84 -8.82
N GLN A 44 2.74 -16.97 -8.97
CA GLN A 44 2.17 -18.30 -8.73
C GLN A 44 2.36 -18.78 -7.28
N LYS A 45 3.47 -18.40 -6.66
CA LYS A 45 3.90 -18.97 -5.39
C LYS A 45 3.39 -18.19 -4.17
N TRP A 46 3.33 -16.84 -4.26
CA TRP A 46 3.13 -16.01 -3.09
C TRP A 46 1.66 -16.04 -2.63
N ASN A 47 1.40 -16.93 -1.72
CA ASN A 47 0.19 -17.05 -0.95
C ASN A 47 0.54 -17.17 0.54
N LEU A 48 -0.45 -17.18 1.41
CA LEU A 48 -0.23 -17.21 2.85
C LEU A 48 0.54 -18.46 3.31
N ASP A 49 0.25 -19.63 2.73
CA ASP A 49 0.92 -20.88 3.10
C ASP A 49 2.40 -20.87 2.71
N TYR A 50 2.72 -20.38 1.51
CA TYR A 50 4.10 -20.22 1.08
C TYR A 50 4.88 -19.23 1.95
N MET A 51 4.25 -18.14 2.39
CA MET A 51 4.88 -17.21 3.32
C MET A 51 5.20 -17.85 4.67
N VAL A 52 4.31 -18.72 5.18
CA VAL A 52 4.55 -19.50 6.39
C VAL A 52 5.70 -20.49 6.18
N GLU A 53 5.75 -21.19 5.05
CA GLU A 53 6.86 -22.10 4.72
C GLU A 53 8.21 -21.37 4.71
N GLN A 54 8.28 -20.17 4.16
CA GLN A 54 9.53 -19.40 4.02
C GLN A 54 9.95 -18.69 5.31
N ALA A 55 9.00 -18.24 6.13
CA ALA A 55 9.28 -17.34 7.25
C ALA A 55 8.35 -17.52 8.47
N GLY A 56 7.64 -18.65 8.60
CA GLY A 56 6.62 -18.86 9.63
C GLY A 56 7.08 -18.63 11.07
N GLU A 57 8.33 -18.97 11.38
CA GLU A 57 8.91 -18.79 12.73
C GLU A 57 9.43 -17.37 13.00
N LYS A 58 9.42 -16.49 11.99
CA LYS A 58 9.84 -15.10 12.17
C LYS A 58 8.80 -14.31 12.94
N VAL A 59 9.26 -13.48 13.87
CA VAL A 59 8.38 -12.55 14.59
C VAL A 59 8.14 -11.32 13.70
N VAL A 60 6.88 -11.04 13.44
CA VAL A 60 6.46 -9.90 12.62
C VAL A 60 5.84 -8.80 13.47
N PRO A 61 6.11 -7.53 13.14
CA PRO A 61 5.44 -6.41 13.77
C PRO A 61 4.04 -6.24 13.18
N LEU A 62 3.05 -6.02 14.03
CA LEU A 62 1.66 -5.87 13.65
C LEU A 62 1.13 -4.51 14.07
N TYR A 63 0.42 -3.89 13.16
CA TYR A 63 -0.20 -2.59 13.31
C TYR A 63 -1.69 -2.69 13.03
N ASP A 64 -2.49 -1.94 13.74
CA ASP A 64 -3.94 -1.84 13.52
C ASP A 64 -4.35 -0.39 13.19
N ASP A 65 -5.63 -0.09 13.28
CA ASP A 65 -6.23 1.20 12.96
C ASP A 65 -6.30 2.16 14.16
N ARG A 66 -5.59 1.87 15.27
CA ARG A 66 -5.51 2.81 16.38
C ARG A 66 -4.71 4.05 15.96
N PRO A 67 -5.13 5.24 16.40
CA PRO A 67 -4.38 6.47 16.18
C PRO A 67 -2.94 6.35 16.70
N VAL A 68 -2.01 6.95 15.97
CA VAL A 68 -0.61 7.02 16.41
C VAL A 68 -0.52 7.91 17.63
N ARG A 69 0.04 7.39 18.71
CA ARG A 69 0.33 8.18 19.90
C ARG A 69 1.63 8.93 19.71
N HIS A 70 1.59 10.24 19.87
CA HIS A 70 2.77 11.10 19.70
C HIS A 70 3.86 10.88 20.76
N ASP A 71 3.52 10.25 21.88
CA ASP A 71 4.40 9.89 23.00
C ASP A 71 5.02 8.49 22.86
N GLU A 72 4.46 7.65 22.01
CA GLU A 72 5.02 6.36 21.61
C GLU A 72 5.83 6.56 20.31
N GLY A 73 6.92 5.85 20.11
CA GLY A 73 7.74 5.98 18.91
C GLY A 73 6.90 5.84 17.63
N PHE A 74 7.15 6.66 16.63
CA PHE A 74 6.34 6.84 15.42
C PHE A 74 5.96 5.54 14.68
N ASN A 75 6.70 4.46 14.89
CA ASN A 75 6.51 3.16 14.25
C ASN A 75 6.51 2.01 15.26
N GLU A 76 6.12 2.23 16.51
CA GLU A 76 6.01 1.12 17.46
C GLU A 76 4.83 0.22 17.08
N PRO A 77 5.07 -1.09 16.91
CA PRO A 77 4.00 -2.04 16.59
C PRO A 77 3.06 -2.24 17.77
N HIS A 78 1.79 -2.39 17.46
CA HIS A 78 0.73 -2.64 18.47
C HIS A 78 0.75 -4.07 19.01
N ALA A 79 1.32 -5.01 18.25
CA ALA A 79 1.53 -6.39 18.65
C ALA A 79 2.74 -6.99 17.91
N ARG A 80 3.24 -8.11 18.43
CA ARG A 80 4.26 -8.94 17.80
C ARG A 80 3.86 -10.39 17.97
N MET A 81 3.89 -11.17 16.91
CA MET A 81 3.68 -12.63 16.96
C MET A 81 4.47 -13.30 15.85
N LYS A 82 4.56 -14.62 15.87
CA LYS A 82 5.16 -15.35 14.76
C LYS A 82 4.29 -15.22 13.51
N LEU A 83 4.92 -15.27 12.34
CA LEU A 83 4.19 -15.15 11.07
C LEU A 83 3.16 -16.27 10.87
N ASN A 84 3.47 -17.52 11.31
CA ASN A 84 2.51 -18.62 11.26
C ASN A 84 1.27 -18.34 12.13
N GLU A 85 1.44 -17.83 13.35
CA GLU A 85 0.33 -17.46 14.24
C GLU A 85 -0.52 -16.33 13.64
N TYR A 86 0.13 -15.35 13.01
CA TYR A 86 -0.57 -14.26 12.33
C TYR A 86 -1.35 -14.75 11.09
N VAL A 87 -0.77 -15.66 10.30
CA VAL A 87 -1.46 -16.23 9.15
C VAL A 87 -2.65 -17.08 9.60
N ASP A 88 -2.54 -17.83 10.69
CA ASP A 88 -3.67 -18.57 11.27
C ASP A 88 -4.77 -17.62 11.72
N LEU A 89 -4.41 -16.49 12.33
CA LEU A 89 -5.37 -15.44 12.67
C LEU A 89 -6.08 -14.90 11.42
N LEU A 90 -5.34 -14.60 10.35
CA LEU A 90 -5.91 -14.10 9.09
C LEU A 90 -6.90 -15.08 8.45
N LYS A 91 -6.68 -16.38 8.59
CA LYS A 91 -7.52 -17.42 8.01
C LYS A 91 -8.81 -17.69 8.80
N ASN A 92 -8.76 -17.53 10.10
CA ASN A 92 -9.81 -17.98 11.00
C ASN A 92 -10.65 -16.86 11.61
N ASP A 93 -10.09 -15.67 11.77
CA ASP A 93 -10.74 -14.55 12.44
C ASP A 93 -10.62 -13.23 11.66
N PRO A 94 -11.67 -12.40 11.65
CA PRO A 94 -11.56 -11.03 11.19
C PRO A 94 -10.55 -10.27 12.05
N THR A 95 -9.56 -9.66 11.42
CA THR A 95 -8.57 -8.88 12.14
C THR A 95 -8.21 -7.60 11.40
N LYS A 96 -7.99 -6.52 12.16
CA LYS A 96 -7.47 -5.24 11.66
C LYS A 96 -5.95 -5.19 11.64
N TYR A 97 -5.28 -6.20 12.21
CA TYR A 97 -3.83 -6.26 12.18
C TYR A 97 -3.33 -6.39 10.75
N ARG A 98 -2.24 -5.68 10.47
CA ARG A 98 -1.47 -5.75 9.23
C ARG A 98 0.02 -5.76 9.51
N ILE A 99 0.77 -6.43 8.65
CA ILE A 99 2.22 -6.29 8.59
C ILE A 99 2.53 -5.00 7.84
N PHE A 100 3.44 -4.22 8.42
CA PHE A 100 3.92 -2.96 7.87
C PHE A 100 5.45 -2.89 8.02
N LEU A 101 6.14 -2.36 7.01
CA LEU A 101 7.60 -2.18 6.99
C LEU A 101 8.42 -3.47 7.23
N TRP A 102 7.92 -4.61 6.79
CA TRP A 102 8.67 -5.86 6.88
C TRP A 102 9.60 -6.03 5.67
N ASN A 103 10.91 -5.87 5.88
CA ASN A 103 11.91 -5.99 4.82
C ASN A 103 12.17 -7.47 4.50
N ILE A 104 11.66 -7.94 3.37
CA ILE A 104 11.75 -9.35 2.96
C ILE A 104 13.18 -9.82 2.69
N LEU A 105 14.09 -8.93 2.27
CA LEU A 105 15.49 -9.32 2.02
C LEU A 105 16.24 -9.58 3.33
N LYS A 106 15.85 -8.90 4.40
CA LYS A 106 16.44 -9.09 5.71
C LYS A 106 15.85 -10.31 6.42
N GLU A 107 14.53 -10.47 6.35
CA GLU A 107 13.82 -11.46 7.17
C GLU A 107 13.65 -12.81 6.46
N ALA A 108 13.43 -12.82 5.15
CA ALA A 108 13.25 -14.00 4.32
C ALA A 108 13.98 -13.85 2.97
N PRO A 109 15.34 -13.92 2.95
CA PRO A 109 16.14 -13.65 1.74
C PRO A 109 15.81 -14.55 0.55
N SER A 110 15.32 -15.78 0.78
CA SER A 110 14.89 -16.71 -0.27
C SER A 110 13.82 -16.14 -1.19
N LEU A 111 12.94 -15.29 -0.67
CA LEU A 111 11.87 -14.64 -1.45
C LEU A 111 12.40 -13.71 -2.54
N GLN A 112 13.65 -13.25 -2.46
CA GLN A 112 14.27 -12.42 -3.50
C GLN A 112 14.35 -13.15 -4.85
N ASN A 113 14.39 -14.47 -4.86
CA ASN A 113 14.46 -15.28 -6.09
C ASN A 113 13.12 -15.32 -6.83
N ASP A 114 12.04 -14.92 -6.20
CA ASP A 114 10.69 -15.03 -6.73
C ASP A 114 10.21 -13.76 -7.45
N PHE A 115 10.92 -12.63 -7.33
CA PHE A 115 10.53 -11.39 -7.98
C PHE A 115 11.70 -10.72 -8.72
N LYS A 116 11.38 -9.78 -9.57
CA LYS A 116 12.33 -8.98 -10.33
C LYS A 116 12.02 -7.50 -10.16
N TYR A 117 13.01 -6.65 -10.35
CA TYR A 117 12.76 -5.21 -10.46
C TYR A 117 12.45 -4.88 -11.91
N PRO A 118 11.28 -4.27 -12.21
CA PRO A 118 10.92 -3.96 -13.59
C PRO A 118 11.86 -2.91 -14.19
N ASN A 119 12.03 -2.95 -15.50
CA ASN A 119 12.81 -1.95 -16.22
C ASN A 119 11.90 -0.81 -16.72
N PHE A 120 11.77 0.24 -15.93
CA PHE A 120 11.05 1.47 -16.31
C PHE A 120 11.99 2.64 -16.62
N GLY A 121 13.29 2.40 -16.83
CA GLY A 121 14.28 3.46 -17.03
C GLY A 121 14.63 4.24 -15.75
N ILE A 122 14.27 3.71 -14.59
CA ILE A 122 14.55 4.28 -13.26
C ILE A 122 15.35 3.30 -12.40
N ARG A 123 15.95 3.82 -11.33
CA ARG A 123 16.65 2.99 -10.34
C ARG A 123 15.73 2.71 -9.17
N PHE A 124 15.59 1.43 -8.81
CA PHE A 124 14.93 0.99 -7.59
C PHE A 124 15.91 0.97 -6.41
N LEU A 125 15.43 1.32 -5.22
CA LEU A 125 16.15 1.12 -3.96
C LEU A 125 16.06 -0.36 -3.57
N LYS A 126 16.95 -1.17 -4.13
CA LYS A 126 16.90 -2.64 -4.05
C LYS A 126 17.12 -3.21 -2.65
N THR A 127 17.59 -2.40 -1.70
CA THR A 127 17.85 -2.82 -0.32
C THR A 127 16.62 -2.74 0.58
N LEU A 128 15.53 -2.13 0.12
CA LEU A 128 14.32 -1.88 0.91
C LEU A 128 13.02 -2.36 0.23
N PRO A 129 12.93 -3.61 -0.26
CA PRO A 129 11.64 -4.15 -0.64
C PRO A 129 10.86 -4.47 0.62
N MET A 130 9.73 -3.79 0.80
CA MET A 130 8.87 -3.96 1.96
C MET A 130 7.67 -4.81 1.60
N LEU A 131 7.37 -5.81 2.43
CA LEU A 131 6.18 -6.62 2.29
C LEU A 131 5.09 -6.09 3.22
N PHE A 132 3.89 -5.94 2.66
CA PHE A 132 2.69 -5.50 3.37
C PHE A 132 1.59 -6.52 3.13
N PHE A 133 0.96 -6.99 4.18
CA PHE A 133 -0.30 -7.71 4.05
C PHE A 133 -1.09 -7.65 5.35
N GLY A 134 -2.41 -7.84 5.24
CA GLY A 134 -3.29 -7.72 6.38
C GLY A 134 -4.63 -8.38 6.16
N GLY A 135 -5.42 -8.42 7.20
CA GLY A 135 -6.78 -8.92 7.18
C GLY A 135 -7.73 -8.09 6.32
N LYS A 136 -8.90 -8.66 6.03
CA LYS A 136 -9.93 -8.08 5.17
C LYS A 136 -10.30 -6.64 5.53
N ASP A 137 -10.36 -6.32 6.81
CA ASP A 137 -10.82 -5.02 7.28
C ASP A 137 -9.67 -4.12 7.76
N SER A 138 -8.42 -4.52 7.47
CA SER A 138 -7.26 -3.71 7.80
C SER A 138 -7.13 -2.54 6.82
N TYR A 139 -6.79 -1.36 7.32
CA TYR A 139 -6.52 -0.21 6.48
C TYR A 139 -5.32 0.60 7.00
N THR A 140 -4.79 1.44 6.15
CA THR A 140 -3.73 2.40 6.49
C THR A 140 -4.28 3.81 6.32
N PHE A 141 -4.09 4.65 7.32
CA PHE A 141 -4.47 6.06 7.24
C PHE A 141 -3.86 6.72 6.01
N MET A 142 -4.56 7.69 5.44
CA MET A 142 -4.04 8.47 4.34
C MET A 142 -2.80 9.24 4.79
N HIS A 143 -1.69 9.02 4.10
CA HIS A 143 -0.37 9.54 4.45
C HIS A 143 0.45 9.77 3.20
N TYR A 144 1.62 10.34 3.38
CA TYR A 144 2.72 10.32 2.41
C TYR A 144 4.01 9.92 3.14
N ASP A 145 4.91 9.30 2.42
CA ASP A 145 6.18 8.86 2.98
C ASP A 145 7.13 10.04 3.21
N ILE A 146 7.91 9.99 4.28
CA ILE A 146 8.80 11.08 4.70
C ILE A 146 9.86 11.43 3.64
N ASP A 147 10.29 10.44 2.86
CA ASP A 147 11.27 10.58 1.80
C ASP A 147 10.68 11.00 0.45
N LEU A 148 9.35 11.14 0.37
CA LEU A 148 8.60 11.49 -0.84
C LEU A 148 8.98 10.60 -2.04
N ALA A 149 9.28 9.34 -1.78
CA ALA A 149 9.71 8.39 -2.80
C ALA A 149 8.59 8.08 -3.80
N ASN A 150 9.01 7.74 -5.03
CA ASN A 150 8.10 7.12 -5.98
C ASN A 150 7.94 5.64 -5.60
N ILE A 151 6.72 5.24 -5.31
CA ILE A 151 6.41 3.90 -4.81
C ILE A 151 5.76 3.06 -5.89
N PHE A 152 6.15 1.78 -5.94
CA PHE A 152 5.48 0.75 -6.72
C PHE A 152 4.88 -0.29 -5.77
N HIS A 153 3.58 -0.51 -5.88
CA HIS A 153 2.89 -1.60 -5.20
C HIS A 153 2.71 -2.78 -6.16
N PHE A 154 3.31 -3.90 -5.84
CA PHE A 154 3.13 -5.17 -6.55
C PHE A 154 2.12 -6.00 -5.77
N HIS A 155 0.98 -6.32 -6.38
CA HIS A 155 -0.12 -6.98 -5.67
C HIS A 155 -0.17 -8.48 -5.94
N PHE A 156 0.07 -9.29 -4.90
CA PHE A 156 0.25 -10.73 -5.03
C PHE A 156 -0.94 -11.57 -4.56
N HIS A 157 -1.84 -11.04 -3.72
CA HIS A 157 -2.92 -11.85 -3.17
C HIS A 157 -4.11 -10.99 -2.73
N GLY A 158 -5.35 -11.50 -2.98
CA GLY A 158 -6.58 -10.82 -2.60
C GLY A 158 -6.85 -9.55 -3.41
N GLU A 159 -7.52 -8.60 -2.79
CA GLU A 159 -7.84 -7.28 -3.35
C GLU A 159 -7.43 -6.18 -2.37
N LYS A 160 -6.99 -5.06 -2.91
CA LYS A 160 -6.63 -3.88 -2.14
C LYS A 160 -7.25 -2.63 -2.75
N GLU A 161 -8.12 -1.97 -2.00
CA GLU A 161 -8.61 -0.67 -2.39
C GLU A 161 -7.56 0.42 -2.09
N VAL A 162 -7.38 1.35 -3.03
CA VAL A 162 -6.50 2.50 -2.87
C VAL A 162 -7.22 3.78 -3.25
N ILE A 163 -6.98 4.85 -2.48
CA ILE A 163 -7.42 6.22 -2.76
C ILE A 163 -6.18 7.09 -2.76
N LEU A 164 -5.98 7.86 -3.83
CA LEU A 164 -4.82 8.72 -4.03
C LEU A 164 -5.25 10.15 -4.32
N PHE A 165 -4.55 11.12 -3.70
CA PHE A 165 -4.74 12.53 -3.96
C PHE A 165 -3.40 13.19 -4.29
N ASP A 166 -3.42 14.16 -5.20
CA ASP A 166 -2.31 15.08 -5.41
C ASP A 166 -2.14 15.96 -4.17
N GLN A 167 -0.90 16.27 -3.79
CA GLN A 167 -0.63 17.14 -2.63
C GLN A 167 -1.28 18.53 -2.74
N LYS A 168 -1.61 19.00 -3.95
CA LYS A 168 -2.38 20.24 -4.17
C LYS A 168 -3.78 20.19 -3.58
N GLN A 169 -4.26 19.00 -3.19
CA GLN A 169 -5.55 18.82 -2.54
C GLN A 169 -5.49 18.97 -1.01
N ASN A 170 -4.30 19.15 -0.42
CA ASN A 170 -4.08 19.16 1.02
C ASN A 170 -5.05 20.06 1.80
N ASP A 171 -5.37 21.26 1.29
CA ASP A 171 -6.31 22.17 1.94
C ASP A 171 -7.74 21.61 1.97
N TYR A 172 -8.14 20.88 0.92
CA TYR A 172 -9.45 20.23 0.85
C TYR A 172 -9.52 18.96 1.69
N LEU A 173 -8.38 18.34 1.96
CA LEU A 173 -8.26 17.13 2.78
C LEU A 173 -8.07 17.44 4.27
N TYR A 174 -8.06 18.70 4.65
CA TYR A 174 -7.79 19.16 6.03
C TYR A 174 -6.46 18.62 6.59
N LYS A 175 -5.45 18.51 5.72
CA LYS A 175 -4.15 17.98 6.11
C LYS A 175 -3.55 18.77 7.28
N ILE A 176 -3.14 18.06 8.32
CA ILE A 176 -2.46 18.66 9.46
C ILE A 176 -1.05 19.09 9.04
N PRO A 177 -0.65 20.36 9.25
CA PRO A 177 0.71 20.81 8.97
C PRO A 177 1.76 19.94 9.69
N HIS A 178 2.86 19.64 8.99
CA HIS A 178 3.99 18.85 9.51
C HIS A 178 3.69 17.41 9.91
N SER A 179 2.47 16.91 9.72
CA SER A 179 2.13 15.50 9.89
C SER A 179 2.32 14.73 8.59
N LEU A 180 2.83 13.49 8.67
CA LEU A 180 2.85 12.56 7.54
C LEU A 180 1.46 12.00 7.26
N ILE A 181 0.67 11.78 8.31
CA ILE A 181 -0.72 11.37 8.20
C ILE A 181 -1.57 12.61 7.88
N VAL A 182 -2.47 12.48 6.93
CA VAL A 182 -3.34 13.59 6.49
C VAL A 182 -4.31 13.96 7.61
N ARG A 183 -5.17 13.01 7.99
CA ARG A 183 -6.13 13.08 9.11
C ARG A 183 -6.52 11.67 9.50
N GLU A 184 -6.48 11.36 10.79
CA GLU A 184 -6.89 10.05 11.31
C GLU A 184 -8.40 9.97 11.56
N ASP A 185 -9.05 11.11 11.73
CA ASP A 185 -10.45 11.25 12.08
C ASP A 185 -11.37 11.49 10.86
N ILE A 186 -10.85 11.28 9.65
CA ILE A 186 -11.62 11.28 8.40
C ILE A 186 -11.62 9.86 7.81
N ASP A 187 -12.80 9.27 7.70
CA ASP A 187 -13.00 8.09 6.86
C ASP A 187 -13.18 8.52 5.40
N PHE A 188 -12.16 8.30 4.56
CA PHE A 188 -12.20 8.65 3.15
C PHE A 188 -13.05 7.68 2.30
N ASN A 189 -13.52 6.57 2.86
CA ASN A 189 -14.48 5.68 2.20
C ASN A 189 -15.92 6.13 2.41
N ASP A 190 -16.21 6.70 3.59
CA ASP A 190 -17.55 7.24 3.93
C ASP A 190 -17.41 8.59 4.65
N PRO A 191 -16.99 9.65 3.96
CA PRO A 191 -16.66 10.92 4.58
C PRO A 191 -17.91 11.69 5.02
N ASP A 192 -17.84 12.25 6.23
CA ASP A 192 -18.83 13.17 6.77
C ASP A 192 -18.65 14.57 6.16
N PHE A 193 -19.43 14.88 5.14
CA PHE A 193 -19.38 16.18 4.45
C PHE A 193 -20.02 17.32 5.26
N GLU A 194 -20.81 17.06 6.27
CA GLU A 194 -21.30 18.10 7.18
C GLU A 194 -20.17 18.58 8.08
N LYS A 195 -19.41 17.64 8.64
CA LYS A 195 -18.22 17.93 9.45
C LYS A 195 -17.05 18.45 8.61
N TRP A 196 -16.88 17.91 7.39
CA TRP A 196 -15.73 18.16 6.52
C TRP A 196 -16.14 18.67 5.13
N PRO A 197 -16.78 19.87 5.01
CA PRO A 197 -17.38 20.34 3.76
C PRO A 197 -16.37 20.58 2.62
N ALA A 198 -15.10 20.87 2.91
CA ALA A 198 -14.10 21.08 1.88
C ALA A 198 -13.78 19.80 1.10
N LEU A 199 -14.01 18.61 1.66
CA LEU A 199 -13.84 17.32 0.96
C LEU A 199 -14.66 17.23 -0.33
N ALA A 200 -15.79 17.94 -0.41
CA ALA A 200 -16.61 18.03 -1.62
C ALA A 200 -15.86 18.63 -2.83
N LYS A 201 -14.79 19.39 -2.58
CA LYS A 201 -13.94 20.02 -3.60
C LYS A 201 -12.72 19.19 -3.95
N ALA A 202 -12.36 18.22 -3.10
CA ALA A 202 -11.20 17.37 -3.30
C ALA A 202 -11.39 16.50 -4.55
N ARG A 203 -10.32 16.35 -5.33
CA ARG A 203 -10.27 15.50 -6.54
C ARG A 203 -9.14 14.51 -6.41
N GLY A 204 -9.43 13.25 -6.61
CA GLY A 204 -8.46 12.18 -6.46
C GLY A 204 -8.72 11.01 -7.38
N PHE A 205 -8.07 9.92 -7.08
CA PHE A 205 -8.17 8.66 -7.80
C PHE A 205 -8.56 7.53 -6.85
N LYS A 206 -9.27 6.55 -7.38
CA LYS A 206 -9.63 5.32 -6.67
C LYS A 206 -9.45 4.11 -7.57
N ALA A 207 -8.94 3.02 -7.02
CA ALA A 207 -8.91 1.74 -7.70
C ALA A 207 -8.93 0.59 -6.69
N SER A 208 -9.41 -0.58 -7.14
CA SER A 208 -9.12 -1.86 -6.50
C SER A 208 -8.00 -2.55 -7.26
N LEU A 209 -6.92 -2.89 -6.56
CA LEU A 209 -5.80 -3.68 -7.08
C LEU A 209 -6.12 -5.15 -6.96
N LYS A 210 -5.84 -5.89 -8.02
CA LYS A 210 -6.06 -7.34 -8.13
C LYS A 210 -4.73 -8.07 -8.21
N HIS A 211 -4.77 -9.36 -7.93
CA HIS A 211 -3.63 -10.25 -8.10
C HIS A 211 -2.99 -10.10 -9.49
N GLY A 212 -1.70 -9.87 -9.51
CA GLY A 212 -0.92 -9.68 -10.74
C GLY A 212 -0.71 -8.23 -11.18
N GLU A 213 -1.42 -7.29 -10.56
CA GLU A 213 -1.34 -5.88 -10.91
C GLU A 213 -0.21 -5.16 -10.17
N MET A 214 0.29 -4.13 -10.82
CA MET A 214 1.30 -3.22 -10.29
C MET A 214 0.75 -1.80 -10.35
N LEU A 215 0.75 -1.10 -9.23
CA LEU A 215 0.39 0.33 -9.14
C LEU A 215 1.66 1.16 -8.97
N TYR A 216 1.77 2.20 -9.80
CA TYR A 216 2.66 3.35 -9.57
C TYR A 216 1.83 4.53 -9.13
#